data_41bc254d456c1eea69d568c9c4adb139
#
_entry.id   41bc254d456c1eea69d568c9c4adb139
#
_cell.length_a   1.000
_cell.length_b   1.000
_cell.length_c   1.000
_cell.angle_alpha   90.00
_cell.angle_beta   90.00
_cell.angle_gamma   90.00
#
_symmetry.space_group_name_H-M   'P 1'
#
loop_
_entity.id
_entity.type
_entity.pdbx_description
1 polymer ?
#
loop_
_entity_poly.entity_id
_entity_poly.type
_entity_poly.pdbx_seq_one_letter_code
_entity_poly.pdbx_strand_id
1 'polypeptide(L)'
;MMPKDRFALVAVFLALLTLTPSMQPAVDAQLPSAPDDRFAGLQWRFVRVKYHYITEGTRMPQEFYGEPWYIDAPAAEQNLSRRVKTATAIQVEDPIVLPLDDPRLFEYPWIYFVEPGFLKMHDSDIPILREFMLRGGSVYFDDFHGPYEWDNLVREMKRVFPDREIVEVPRDHPIFSCFYRIDAYPQVPGLGSFLAGRTWEKGGFVSHLRTILDDNGRMMAFINWNTDMGDGWEWSNAEEYPGYIKFTAMAYRMGINEIVYALTH
;
A
#
# COMPACT_ATOMS: atom_id res chain seq x y z
N MET A 1 26.36 12.12 91.33
CA MET A 1 24.95 11.85 91.54
C MET A 1 24.30 11.70 90.14
N MET A 2 24.19 10.42 89.69
CA MET A 2 23.67 10.05 88.33
C MET A 2 22.19 9.90 88.36
N PRO A 3 21.49 10.20 87.24
CA PRO A 3 20.20 9.61 86.99
C PRO A 3 20.28 8.58 85.89
N LYS A 4 19.41 7.61 86.07
CA LYS A 4 19.29 6.31 85.39
C LYS A 4 18.75 6.44 83.97
N ASP A 5 19.38 5.69 83.10
CA ASP A 5 18.94 5.44 81.72
C ASP A 5 17.63 4.63 81.68
N ARG A 6 16.69 5.05 80.84
CA ARG A 6 15.53 4.26 80.43
C ARG A 6 15.70 3.92 78.96
N PHE A 7 15.99 2.64 78.69
CA PHE A 7 15.92 2.07 77.35
C PHE A 7 14.45 1.89 76.98
N ALA A 8 14.02 2.56 75.94
CA ALA A 8 12.76 2.27 75.27
C ALA A 8 12.99 1.27 74.15
N LEU A 9 12.39 0.08 74.25
CA LEU A 9 12.36 -0.93 73.21
C LEU A 9 11.39 -0.46 72.11
N VAL A 10 11.89 -0.16 70.93
CA VAL A 10 11.07 0.04 69.74
C VAL A 10 10.92 -1.31 69.01
N ALA A 11 9.72 -1.89 69.12
CA ALA A 11 9.38 -3.09 68.36
C ALA A 11 9.07 -2.68 66.90
N VAL A 12 9.99 -3.08 66.00
CA VAL A 12 9.75 -2.94 64.53
C VAL A 12 8.90 -4.09 64.07
N PHE A 13 7.66 -3.82 63.74
CA PHE A 13 6.80 -4.78 63.04
C PHE A 13 7.22 -4.81 61.55
N LEU A 14 7.86 -5.88 61.14
CA LEU A 14 8.08 -6.20 59.70
C LEU A 14 6.76 -6.76 59.16
N ALA A 15 6.02 -5.96 58.42
CA ALA A 15 4.89 -6.47 57.63
C ALA A 15 5.46 -7.17 56.36
N LEU A 16 5.47 -8.48 56.33
CA LEU A 16 5.71 -9.24 55.10
C LEU A 16 4.50 -9.02 54.15
N LEU A 17 4.65 -8.15 53.18
CA LEU A 17 3.76 -8.11 52.00
C LEU A 17 4.08 -9.33 51.11
N THR A 18 3.24 -10.35 51.18
CA THR A 18 3.22 -11.43 50.21
C THR A 18 2.67 -10.90 48.90
N LEU A 19 3.57 -10.56 47.97
CA LEU A 19 3.22 -10.32 46.56
C LEU A 19 2.75 -11.64 45.95
N THR A 20 1.47 -11.85 45.87
CA THR A 20 0.89 -12.87 44.99
C THR A 20 1.09 -12.39 43.55
N PRO A 21 1.76 -13.17 42.67
CA PRO A 21 1.81 -12.80 41.26
C PRO A 21 0.39 -12.87 40.73
N SER A 22 -0.15 -11.70 40.30
CA SER A 22 -1.36 -11.68 39.51
C SER A 22 -1.07 -12.40 38.20
N MET A 23 -1.56 -13.62 38.03
CA MET A 23 -1.64 -14.24 36.73
C MET A 23 -2.53 -13.37 35.86
N GLN A 24 -1.91 -12.54 35.02
CA GLN A 24 -2.62 -11.98 33.88
C GLN A 24 -3.13 -13.15 33.05
N PRO A 25 -4.42 -13.13 32.63
CA PRO A 25 -4.90 -14.14 31.73
C PRO A 25 -4.03 -14.09 30.49
N ALA A 26 -3.52 -15.26 30.08
CA ALA A 26 -2.83 -15.41 28.81
C ALA A 26 -3.76 -14.79 27.75
N VAL A 27 -3.27 -13.78 27.04
CA VAL A 27 -3.93 -13.30 25.83
C VAL A 27 -3.97 -14.54 24.94
N ASP A 28 -5.16 -15.11 24.78
CA ASP A 28 -5.39 -16.17 23.80
C ASP A 28 -4.85 -15.62 22.48
N ALA A 29 -3.71 -16.12 22.06
CA ALA A 29 -3.21 -15.93 20.72
C ALA A 29 -4.24 -16.61 19.82
N GLN A 30 -5.23 -15.84 19.39
CA GLN A 30 -6.20 -16.29 18.41
C GLN A 30 -5.40 -16.82 17.23
N LEU A 31 -5.48 -18.14 17.01
CA LEU A 31 -5.00 -18.75 15.78
C LEU A 31 -5.52 -17.91 14.62
N PRO A 32 -4.69 -17.63 13.60
CA PRO A 32 -5.14 -16.88 12.46
C PRO A 32 -6.44 -17.50 11.97
N SER A 33 -7.50 -16.73 11.91
CA SER A 33 -8.78 -17.16 11.35
C SER A 33 -8.51 -17.73 9.96
N ALA A 34 -9.21 -18.81 9.60
CA ALA A 34 -9.15 -19.36 8.26
C ALA A 34 -9.32 -18.21 7.23
N PRO A 35 -8.66 -18.29 6.07
CA PRO A 35 -8.84 -17.30 5.01
C PRO A 35 -10.32 -17.07 4.74
N ASP A 36 -10.70 -15.82 4.48
CA ASP A 36 -12.09 -15.44 4.20
C ASP A 36 -12.56 -16.12 2.89
N ASP A 37 -13.45 -17.07 2.98
CA ASP A 37 -13.92 -17.91 1.87
C ASP A 37 -14.83 -17.15 0.88
N ARG A 38 -15.27 -15.92 1.22
CA ARG A 38 -16.09 -15.07 0.33
C ARG A 38 -15.45 -14.86 -1.04
N PHE A 39 -14.12 -14.97 -1.13
CA PHE A 39 -13.33 -14.75 -2.34
C PHE A 39 -12.74 -16.03 -2.92
N ALA A 40 -13.21 -17.19 -2.46
CA ALA A 40 -12.81 -18.48 -3.00
C ALA A 40 -13.16 -18.57 -4.49
N GLY A 41 -12.19 -19.01 -5.29
CA GLY A 41 -12.34 -19.14 -6.75
C GLY A 41 -11.92 -17.92 -7.55
N LEU A 42 -11.70 -16.77 -6.90
CA LEU A 42 -11.04 -15.63 -7.57
C LEU A 42 -9.55 -15.92 -7.76
N GLN A 43 -9.00 -15.40 -8.84
CA GLN A 43 -7.58 -15.50 -9.18
C GLN A 43 -7.00 -14.10 -9.32
N TRP A 44 -5.76 -13.94 -8.86
CA TRP A 44 -5.04 -12.68 -8.98
C TRP A 44 -3.55 -12.92 -9.18
N ARG A 45 -2.95 -12.03 -9.94
CA ARG A 45 -1.51 -11.95 -10.15
C ARG A 45 -1.08 -10.49 -10.07
N PHE A 46 0.03 -10.23 -9.42
CA PHE A 46 0.67 -8.92 -9.51
C PHE A 46 1.30 -8.78 -10.89
N VAL A 47 0.80 -7.85 -11.69
CA VAL A 47 1.32 -7.53 -13.02
C VAL A 47 1.93 -6.14 -12.98
N ARG A 48 3.24 -6.06 -12.92
CA ARG A 48 3.99 -4.80 -13.02
C ARG A 48 4.11 -4.40 -14.47
N VAL A 49 3.75 -3.16 -14.79
CA VAL A 49 3.87 -2.65 -16.17
C VAL A 49 5.23 -2.00 -16.37
N LYS A 50 5.98 -2.51 -17.37
CA LYS A 50 7.14 -1.84 -17.93
C LYS A 50 6.64 -0.77 -18.90
N TYR A 51 6.69 0.48 -18.47
CA TYR A 51 6.20 1.62 -19.26
C TYR A 51 7.36 2.49 -19.76
N HIS A 52 7.12 3.30 -20.79
CA HIS A 52 8.02 4.33 -21.27
C HIS A 52 7.99 5.57 -20.37
N TYR A 53 9.14 6.20 -20.09
CA TYR A 53 9.22 7.29 -19.13
C TYR A 53 10.02 8.50 -19.66
N ILE A 54 9.88 9.65 -19.02
CA ILE A 54 10.35 10.96 -19.52
C ILE A 54 11.86 10.98 -19.80
N THR A 55 12.65 10.26 -19.03
CA THR A 55 14.12 10.23 -19.11
C THR A 55 14.67 8.95 -19.72
N GLU A 56 13.83 8.15 -20.36
CA GLU A 56 14.23 6.90 -20.99
C GLU A 56 15.30 7.16 -22.05
N GLY A 57 16.38 6.37 -22.00
CA GLY A 57 17.51 6.51 -22.90
C GLY A 57 18.47 7.65 -22.55
N THR A 58 18.23 8.42 -21.51
CA THR A 58 19.18 9.41 -20.99
C THR A 58 20.03 8.79 -19.86
N ARG A 59 21.30 9.19 -19.79
CA ARG A 59 22.14 8.87 -18.63
C ARG A 59 21.72 9.75 -17.46
N MET A 60 20.68 9.37 -16.75
CA MET A 60 20.25 10.03 -15.55
C MET A 60 20.55 9.18 -14.32
N PRO A 61 20.49 9.75 -13.13
CA PRO A 61 20.72 9.05 -11.86
C PRO A 61 19.92 7.76 -11.65
N GLN A 62 19.02 7.40 -12.55
CA GLN A 62 18.36 6.11 -12.57
C GLN A 62 19.32 4.91 -12.63
N GLU A 63 20.55 5.10 -13.09
CA GLU A 63 21.61 4.10 -12.88
C GLU A 63 21.84 3.82 -11.38
N PHE A 64 21.46 4.75 -10.52
CA PHE A 64 21.56 4.63 -9.05
C PHE A 64 20.29 4.06 -8.41
N TYR A 65 19.10 4.32 -9.01
CA TYR A 65 17.79 3.99 -8.44
C TYR A 65 17.01 2.99 -9.30
N GLY A 66 17.57 2.55 -10.40
CA GLY A 66 16.87 1.73 -11.37
C GLY A 66 15.96 2.55 -12.32
N GLU A 67 15.21 1.85 -13.14
CA GLU A 67 14.20 2.44 -14.02
C GLU A 67 12.93 2.73 -13.17
N PRO A 68 12.20 3.85 -13.38
CA PRO A 68 11.06 4.21 -12.54
C PRO A 68 10.00 3.11 -12.39
N TRP A 69 9.73 2.37 -13.48
CA TRP A 69 8.77 1.26 -13.45
C TRP A 69 9.26 0.06 -12.63
N TYR A 70 10.53 0.01 -12.21
CA TYR A 70 11.14 -1.12 -11.48
C TYR A 70 11.46 -0.78 -10.02
N ILE A 71 11.11 0.42 -9.55
CA ILE A 71 11.26 0.79 -8.13
C ILE A 71 10.50 -0.21 -7.26
N ASP A 72 11.00 -0.51 -6.05
CA ASP A 72 10.50 -1.46 -5.04
C ASP A 72 10.51 -2.94 -5.47
N ALA A 73 10.90 -3.21 -6.73
CA ALA A 73 10.93 -4.59 -7.24
C ALA A 73 12.21 -5.32 -6.80
N PRO A 74 12.14 -6.64 -6.58
CA PRO A 74 10.93 -7.48 -6.63
C PRO A 74 10.23 -7.64 -5.26
N ALA A 75 10.66 -6.91 -4.23
CA ALA A 75 10.21 -7.15 -2.87
C ALA A 75 8.74 -6.76 -2.66
N ALA A 76 8.31 -5.62 -3.20
CA ALA A 76 6.94 -5.13 -3.06
C ALA A 76 5.92 -6.16 -3.58
N GLU A 77 6.08 -6.61 -4.83
CA GLU A 77 5.15 -7.56 -5.44
C GLU A 77 5.17 -8.94 -4.77
N GLN A 78 6.34 -9.42 -4.35
CA GLN A 78 6.47 -10.70 -3.66
C GLN A 78 5.79 -10.67 -2.28
N ASN A 79 5.99 -9.58 -1.54
CA ASN A 79 5.44 -9.41 -0.22
C ASN A 79 3.92 -9.20 -0.27
N LEU A 80 3.41 -8.35 -1.19
CA LEU A 80 1.97 -8.17 -1.37
C LEU A 80 1.30 -9.48 -1.81
N SER A 81 1.87 -10.19 -2.79
CA SER A 81 1.34 -11.49 -3.25
C SER A 81 1.25 -12.50 -2.11
N ARG A 82 2.30 -12.61 -1.29
CA ARG A 82 2.30 -13.46 -0.10
C ARG A 82 1.21 -13.05 0.88
N ARG A 83 1.01 -11.75 1.09
CA ARG A 83 0.00 -11.25 2.02
C ARG A 83 -1.42 -11.51 1.51
N VAL A 84 -1.71 -11.28 0.23
CA VAL A 84 -3.01 -11.63 -0.38
C VAL A 84 -3.29 -13.12 -0.20
N LYS A 85 -2.32 -13.98 -0.56
CA LYS A 85 -2.43 -15.43 -0.43
C LYS A 85 -2.71 -15.91 1.00
N THR A 86 -2.14 -15.23 2.01
CA THR A 86 -2.28 -15.64 3.42
C THR A 86 -3.47 -15.02 4.12
N ALA A 87 -3.97 -13.88 3.65
CA ALA A 87 -5.08 -13.16 4.29
C ALA A 87 -6.43 -13.44 3.65
N THR A 88 -6.46 -13.95 2.41
CA THR A 88 -7.69 -14.17 1.63
C THR A 88 -7.73 -15.60 1.09
N ALA A 89 -8.89 -16.01 0.51
CA ALA A 89 -9.01 -17.25 -0.23
C ALA A 89 -8.74 -17.09 -1.74
N ILE A 90 -8.25 -15.92 -2.18
CA ILE A 90 -7.88 -15.65 -3.57
C ILE A 90 -6.69 -16.52 -3.96
N GLN A 91 -6.76 -17.15 -5.14
CA GLN A 91 -5.65 -17.87 -5.72
C GLN A 91 -4.64 -16.87 -6.28
N VAL A 92 -3.40 -16.90 -5.77
CA VAL A 92 -2.35 -15.95 -6.13
C VAL A 92 -1.26 -16.65 -6.91
N GLU A 93 -0.97 -16.14 -8.10
CA GLU A 93 0.15 -16.57 -8.93
C GLU A 93 1.40 -15.72 -8.68
N ASP A 94 2.57 -16.22 -9.12
CA ASP A 94 3.82 -15.48 -9.00
C ASP A 94 3.77 -14.18 -9.81
N PRO A 95 4.32 -13.06 -9.29
CA PRO A 95 4.35 -11.78 -10.00
C PRO A 95 5.01 -11.86 -11.37
N ILE A 96 4.55 -11.02 -12.30
CA ILE A 96 5.16 -10.88 -13.63
C ILE A 96 5.36 -9.41 -14.01
N VAL A 97 6.28 -9.18 -14.93
CA VAL A 97 6.49 -7.88 -15.59
C VAL A 97 6.05 -8.00 -17.03
N LEU A 98 5.20 -7.09 -17.49
CA LEU A 98 4.76 -7.02 -18.89
C LEU A 98 4.95 -5.59 -19.42
N PRO A 99 5.45 -5.41 -20.64
CA PRO A 99 5.30 -4.13 -21.33
C PRO A 99 3.82 -3.89 -21.66
N LEU A 100 3.46 -2.62 -21.85
CA LEU A 100 2.06 -2.24 -22.06
C LEU A 100 1.47 -2.81 -23.36
N ASP A 101 2.32 -3.07 -24.37
CA ASP A 101 1.95 -3.66 -25.66
C ASP A 101 1.95 -5.20 -25.69
N ASP A 102 2.21 -5.86 -24.55
CA ASP A 102 2.13 -7.33 -24.48
C ASP A 102 0.66 -7.77 -24.51
N PRO A 103 0.25 -8.62 -25.48
CA PRO A 103 -1.14 -9.04 -25.60
C PRO A 103 -1.69 -9.80 -24.38
N ARG A 104 -0.80 -10.43 -23.58
CA ARG A 104 -1.18 -11.11 -22.33
C ARG A 104 -1.71 -10.14 -21.26
N LEU A 105 -1.48 -8.82 -21.41
CA LEU A 105 -2.00 -7.82 -20.49
C LEU A 105 -3.52 -7.97 -20.26
N PHE A 106 -4.25 -8.32 -21.34
CA PHE A 106 -5.71 -8.50 -21.31
C PHE A 106 -6.19 -9.78 -20.60
N GLU A 107 -5.27 -10.66 -20.17
CA GLU A 107 -5.58 -11.87 -19.39
C GLU A 107 -5.70 -11.56 -17.90
N TYR A 108 -5.25 -10.37 -17.47
CA TYR A 108 -5.20 -9.99 -16.06
C TYR A 108 -6.16 -8.84 -15.76
N PRO A 109 -6.91 -8.91 -14.64
CA PRO A 109 -7.88 -7.87 -14.30
C PRO A 109 -7.25 -6.64 -13.64
N TRP A 110 -5.94 -6.71 -13.26
CA TRP A 110 -5.28 -5.69 -12.46
C TRP A 110 -3.80 -5.54 -12.88
N ILE A 111 -3.37 -4.29 -13.08
CA ILE A 111 -1.99 -3.96 -13.46
C ILE A 111 -1.47 -2.79 -12.63
N TYR A 112 -0.15 -2.79 -12.38
CA TYR A 112 0.51 -1.87 -11.45
C TYR A 112 1.53 -0.98 -12.15
N PHE A 113 1.42 0.32 -11.91
CA PHE A 113 2.36 1.36 -12.31
C PHE A 113 2.92 2.05 -11.08
N VAL A 114 4.20 1.87 -10.80
CA VAL A 114 4.93 2.62 -9.79
C VAL A 114 5.53 3.88 -10.40
N GLU A 115 5.70 4.94 -9.63
CA GLU A 115 6.26 6.24 -10.06
C GLU A 115 5.66 6.80 -11.37
N PRO A 116 4.34 6.84 -11.54
CA PRO A 116 3.72 7.35 -12.77
C PRO A 116 3.95 8.85 -12.99
N GLY A 117 4.57 9.55 -12.03
CA GLY A 117 5.10 10.90 -12.20
C GLY A 117 6.13 11.00 -13.33
N PHE A 118 6.75 9.87 -13.71
CA PHE A 118 7.67 9.78 -14.85
C PHE A 118 7.03 9.20 -16.11
N LEU A 119 5.80 8.76 -16.07
CA LEU A 119 5.11 8.12 -17.19
C LEU A 119 5.15 9.00 -18.45
N LYS A 120 5.49 8.38 -19.57
CA LYS A 120 5.45 9.00 -20.91
C LYS A 120 5.03 7.96 -21.93
N MET A 121 3.73 7.81 -22.14
CA MET A 121 3.21 6.83 -23.08
C MET A 121 3.53 7.19 -24.53
N HIS A 122 3.86 6.18 -25.33
CA HIS A 122 3.86 6.31 -26.78
C HIS A 122 2.42 6.41 -27.30
N ASP A 123 2.23 6.94 -28.50
CA ASP A 123 0.88 7.06 -29.08
C ASP A 123 0.23 5.68 -29.30
N SER A 124 1.04 4.64 -29.49
CA SER A 124 0.59 3.25 -29.59
C SER A 124 0.03 2.69 -28.29
N ASP A 125 0.49 3.19 -27.12
CA ASP A 125 0.10 2.69 -25.81
C ASP A 125 -1.29 3.19 -25.40
N ILE A 126 -1.65 4.37 -25.90
CA ILE A 126 -2.91 5.05 -25.53
C ILE A 126 -4.14 4.19 -25.83
N PRO A 127 -4.37 3.65 -27.04
CA PRO A 127 -5.52 2.81 -27.31
C PRO A 127 -5.49 1.49 -26.53
N ILE A 128 -4.29 0.94 -26.25
CA ILE A 128 -4.15 -0.32 -25.51
C ILE A 128 -4.63 -0.12 -24.06
N LEU A 129 -4.10 0.91 -23.38
CA LEU A 129 -4.50 1.20 -22.00
C LEU A 129 -5.99 1.57 -21.91
N ARG A 130 -6.50 2.38 -22.85
CA ARG A 130 -7.94 2.71 -22.92
C ARG A 130 -8.78 1.44 -23.05
N GLU A 131 -8.43 0.56 -23.97
CA GLU A 131 -9.18 -0.68 -24.21
C GLU A 131 -9.11 -1.62 -23.01
N PHE A 132 -7.92 -1.77 -22.38
CA PHE A 132 -7.76 -2.55 -21.17
C PHE A 132 -8.74 -2.09 -20.06
N MET A 133 -8.78 -0.79 -19.79
CA MET A 133 -9.63 -0.23 -18.74
C MET A 133 -11.11 -0.35 -19.07
N LEU A 134 -11.51 -0.13 -20.32
CA LEU A 134 -12.91 -0.24 -20.76
C LEU A 134 -13.41 -1.68 -20.79
N ARG A 135 -12.53 -2.67 -20.99
CA ARG A 135 -12.88 -4.11 -20.94
C ARG A 135 -13.01 -4.69 -19.53
N GLY A 136 -12.86 -3.88 -18.50
CA GLY A 136 -12.97 -4.32 -17.12
C GLY A 136 -11.67 -4.36 -16.35
N GLY A 137 -10.53 -4.09 -17.00
CA GLY A 137 -9.24 -3.98 -16.32
C GLY A 137 -9.16 -2.80 -15.37
N SER A 138 -8.43 -2.96 -14.28
CA SER A 138 -8.14 -1.91 -13.29
C SER A 138 -6.66 -1.59 -13.27
N VAL A 139 -6.33 -0.30 -13.24
CA VAL A 139 -4.96 0.21 -13.18
C VAL A 139 -4.65 0.73 -11.79
N TYR A 140 -3.53 0.33 -11.23
CA TYR A 140 -3.03 0.81 -9.95
C TYR A 140 -1.86 1.75 -10.18
N PHE A 141 -2.02 3.01 -9.81
CA PHE A 141 -0.96 4.02 -9.83
C PHE A 141 -0.50 4.29 -8.40
N ASP A 142 0.81 4.24 -8.15
CA ASP A 142 1.39 4.32 -6.84
C ASP A 142 2.72 5.09 -6.83
N ASP A 143 3.14 5.53 -5.65
CA ASP A 143 4.43 6.20 -5.40
C ASP A 143 4.67 7.40 -6.32
N PHE A 144 3.77 8.37 -6.26
CA PHE A 144 3.98 9.67 -6.91
C PHE A 144 3.42 10.80 -6.06
N HIS A 145 4.13 11.94 -6.09
CA HIS A 145 3.97 12.94 -5.05
C HIS A 145 4.00 14.36 -5.58
N GLY A 146 3.24 15.22 -4.90
CA GLY A 146 3.22 16.65 -5.17
C GLY A 146 2.56 17.02 -6.49
N PRO A 147 2.47 18.34 -6.76
CA PRO A 147 1.71 18.83 -7.91
C PRO A 147 2.37 18.51 -9.24
N TYR A 148 3.70 18.48 -9.31
CA TYR A 148 4.42 18.26 -10.57
C TYR A 148 4.16 16.87 -11.15
N GLU A 149 4.27 15.83 -10.32
CA GLU A 149 4.03 14.45 -10.74
C GLU A 149 2.54 14.18 -10.98
N TRP A 150 1.68 14.84 -10.20
CA TRP A 150 0.24 14.86 -10.47
C TRP A 150 -0.08 15.40 -11.86
N ASP A 151 0.47 16.55 -12.21
CA ASP A 151 0.23 17.19 -13.52
C ASP A 151 0.71 16.30 -14.67
N ASN A 152 1.80 15.53 -14.47
CA ASN A 152 2.26 14.56 -15.45
C ASN A 152 1.25 13.43 -15.65
N LEU A 153 0.80 12.79 -14.56
CA LEU A 153 -0.19 11.71 -14.64
C LEU A 153 -1.49 12.21 -15.29
N VAL A 154 -2.00 13.37 -14.87
CA VAL A 154 -3.21 13.98 -15.47
C VAL A 154 -3.04 14.16 -16.97
N ARG A 155 -1.90 14.70 -17.41
CA ARG A 155 -1.62 14.89 -18.83
C ARG A 155 -1.66 13.59 -19.61
N GLU A 156 -1.02 12.54 -19.11
CA GLU A 156 -0.99 11.23 -19.76
C GLU A 156 -2.37 10.59 -19.76
N MET A 157 -3.11 10.65 -18.65
CA MET A 157 -4.45 10.09 -18.57
C MET A 157 -5.49 10.85 -19.42
N LYS A 158 -5.32 12.15 -19.63
CA LYS A 158 -6.16 12.92 -20.58
C LYS A 158 -5.92 12.51 -22.04
N ARG A 159 -4.78 11.92 -22.37
CA ARG A 159 -4.57 11.30 -23.69
C ARG A 159 -5.35 9.98 -23.83
N VAL A 160 -5.46 9.22 -22.74
CA VAL A 160 -6.24 7.96 -22.70
C VAL A 160 -7.74 8.23 -22.67
N PHE A 161 -8.16 9.16 -21.82
CA PHE A 161 -9.56 9.52 -21.57
C PHE A 161 -9.75 11.05 -21.64
N PRO A 162 -9.80 11.63 -22.83
CA PRO A 162 -10.04 13.07 -23.00
C PRO A 162 -11.45 13.49 -22.53
N ASP A 163 -12.36 12.54 -22.51
CA ASP A 163 -13.79 12.67 -22.21
C ASP A 163 -14.15 12.36 -20.75
N ARG A 164 -13.18 11.97 -19.91
CA ARG A 164 -13.43 11.61 -18.51
C ARG A 164 -12.58 12.46 -17.55
N GLU A 165 -13.12 12.64 -16.34
CA GLU A 165 -12.42 13.35 -15.27
C GLU A 165 -11.83 12.35 -14.26
N ILE A 166 -10.70 12.74 -13.63
CA ILE A 166 -10.19 12.09 -12.45
C ILE A 166 -10.92 12.69 -11.24
N VAL A 167 -11.59 11.85 -10.47
CA VAL A 167 -12.40 12.28 -9.33
C VAL A 167 -11.88 11.70 -8.02
N GLU A 168 -12.11 12.41 -6.92
CA GLU A 168 -11.82 11.91 -5.56
C GLU A 168 -12.78 10.80 -5.19
N VAL A 169 -12.28 9.71 -4.59
CA VAL A 169 -13.11 8.61 -4.07
C VAL A 169 -13.72 9.04 -2.74
N PRO A 170 -15.05 9.11 -2.61
CA PRO A 170 -15.68 9.54 -1.37
C PRO A 170 -15.40 8.56 -0.22
N ARG A 171 -15.33 9.08 1.01
CA ARG A 171 -14.93 8.30 2.20
C ARG A 171 -15.88 7.18 2.58
N ASP A 172 -17.12 7.26 2.17
CA ASP A 172 -18.16 6.24 2.37
C ASP A 172 -18.20 5.20 1.25
N HIS A 173 -17.27 5.28 0.28
CA HIS A 173 -17.19 4.34 -0.82
C HIS A 173 -16.90 2.92 -0.32
N PRO A 174 -17.55 1.88 -0.88
CA PRO A 174 -17.37 0.48 -0.46
C PRO A 174 -15.92 -0.01 -0.41
N ILE A 175 -15.02 0.55 -1.23
CA ILE A 175 -13.60 0.19 -1.24
C ILE A 175 -12.93 0.30 0.14
N PHE A 176 -13.40 1.20 1.00
CA PHE A 176 -12.86 1.36 2.36
C PHE A 176 -13.37 0.32 3.37
N SER A 177 -14.21 -0.63 2.92
CA SER A 177 -14.77 -1.65 3.81
C SER A 177 -15.04 -3.00 3.14
N CYS A 178 -14.66 -3.20 1.87
CA CYS A 178 -14.95 -4.41 1.11
C CYS A 178 -14.25 -5.66 1.69
N PHE A 179 -13.07 -5.52 2.30
CA PHE A 179 -12.36 -6.57 3.02
C PHE A 179 -11.94 -6.09 4.41
N TYR A 180 -11.07 -5.09 4.49
CA TYR A 180 -10.69 -4.43 5.75
C TYR A 180 -11.45 -3.12 5.90
N ARG A 181 -11.88 -2.81 7.12
CA ARG A 181 -12.39 -1.48 7.43
C ARG A 181 -11.22 -0.49 7.53
N ILE A 182 -11.31 0.58 6.77
CA ILE A 182 -10.33 1.67 6.71
C ILE A 182 -11.05 2.98 7.01
N ASP A 183 -10.78 3.55 8.17
CA ASP A 183 -11.49 4.75 8.64
C ASP A 183 -10.93 6.04 7.98
N ALA A 184 -9.67 6.01 7.53
CA ALA A 184 -9.03 7.12 6.81
C ALA A 184 -8.07 6.57 5.75
N TYR A 185 -8.06 7.20 4.58
CA TYR A 185 -7.10 6.83 3.53
C TYR A 185 -5.67 7.07 4.03
N PRO A 186 -4.77 6.07 3.94
CA PRO A 186 -3.44 6.15 4.52
C PRO A 186 -2.50 7.07 3.73
N GLN A 187 -1.60 7.74 4.45
CA GLN A 187 -0.38 8.28 3.88
C GLN A 187 0.78 7.41 4.32
N VAL A 188 1.21 6.53 3.45
CA VAL A 188 2.40 5.70 3.62
C VAL A 188 3.58 6.50 3.06
N PRO A 189 4.60 6.80 3.85
CA PRO A 189 5.80 7.47 3.35
C PRO A 189 6.75 6.47 2.71
N GLY A 190 7.51 6.88 1.71
CA GLY A 190 8.72 6.18 1.34
C GLY A 190 9.68 6.07 2.53
N LEU A 191 10.48 5.00 2.60
CA LEU A 191 11.38 4.74 3.73
C LEU A 191 12.34 5.92 3.97
N GLY A 192 12.83 6.53 2.91
CA GLY A 192 13.70 7.71 3.01
C GLY A 192 13.04 8.89 3.71
N SER A 193 11.78 9.16 3.41
CA SER A 193 10.98 10.20 4.07
C SER A 193 10.66 9.85 5.50
N PHE A 194 10.32 8.59 5.79
CA PHE A 194 10.13 8.11 7.16
C PHE A 194 11.38 8.31 8.01
N LEU A 195 12.56 7.93 7.51
CA LEU A 195 13.83 8.12 8.21
C LEU A 195 14.17 9.60 8.43
N ALA A 196 13.70 10.48 7.56
CA ALA A 196 13.78 11.93 7.72
C ALA A 196 12.68 12.52 8.62
N GLY A 197 11.84 11.68 9.27
CA GLY A 197 10.77 12.10 10.18
C GLY A 197 9.55 12.72 9.48
N ARG A 198 9.30 12.38 8.21
CA ARG A 198 8.19 12.91 7.40
C ARG A 198 7.32 11.78 6.90
N THR A 199 6.04 12.10 6.61
CA THR A 199 5.12 11.19 5.92
C THR A 199 4.78 11.65 4.50
N TRP A 200 5.40 12.73 4.03
CA TRP A 200 5.11 13.37 2.77
C TRP A 200 6.37 13.60 1.94
N GLU A 201 6.21 13.69 0.63
CA GLU A 201 7.28 13.94 -0.35
C GLU A 201 6.86 15.02 -1.34
N LYS A 202 7.85 15.70 -1.93
CA LYS A 202 7.69 16.62 -3.08
C LYS A 202 6.52 17.63 -2.94
N GLY A 203 6.16 18.01 -1.69
CA GLY A 203 5.02 18.90 -1.40
C GLY A 203 3.66 18.22 -1.33
N GLY A 204 3.61 16.89 -1.37
CA GLY A 204 2.40 16.08 -1.27
C GLY A 204 1.95 15.86 0.17
N PHE A 205 1.46 16.88 0.86
CA PHE A 205 1.17 16.85 2.29
C PHE A 205 -0.04 16.01 2.69
N VAL A 206 -0.95 15.74 1.76
CA VAL A 206 -2.19 15.00 1.99
C VAL A 206 -2.32 13.90 0.96
N SER A 207 -2.56 12.68 1.42
CA SER A 207 -2.80 11.52 0.55
C SER A 207 -4.24 11.52 0.01
N HIS A 208 -4.39 11.04 -1.21
CA HIS A 208 -5.67 10.95 -1.91
C HIS A 208 -5.81 9.63 -2.63
N LEU A 209 -7.00 9.02 -2.55
CA LEU A 209 -7.43 8.01 -3.50
C LEU A 209 -8.32 8.66 -4.53
N ARG A 210 -7.91 8.61 -5.78
CA ARG A 210 -8.66 9.12 -6.92
C ARG A 210 -8.92 8.02 -7.94
N THR A 211 -9.86 8.27 -8.83
CA THR A 211 -10.25 7.29 -9.83
C THR A 211 -10.72 7.94 -11.12
N ILE A 212 -10.80 7.13 -12.17
CA ILE A 212 -11.54 7.39 -13.40
C ILE A 212 -12.69 6.38 -13.42
N LEU A 213 -13.91 6.85 -13.59
CA LEU A 213 -15.10 6.00 -13.62
C LEU A 213 -15.48 5.60 -15.04
N ASP A 214 -15.95 4.37 -15.22
CA ASP A 214 -16.64 3.97 -16.45
C ASP A 214 -18.09 4.46 -16.47
N ASP A 215 -18.84 4.09 -17.52
CA ASP A 215 -20.24 4.54 -17.70
C ASP A 215 -21.20 3.93 -16.67
N ASN A 216 -20.79 2.88 -15.96
CA ASN A 216 -21.56 2.20 -14.92
C ASN A 216 -21.15 2.64 -13.51
N GLY A 217 -20.16 3.53 -13.36
CA GLY A 217 -19.64 4.00 -12.08
C GLY A 217 -18.57 3.08 -11.47
N ARG A 218 -18.05 2.08 -12.23
CA ARG A 218 -16.93 1.24 -11.78
C ARG A 218 -15.63 2.06 -11.81
N MET A 219 -14.81 1.87 -10.79
CA MET A 219 -13.47 2.44 -10.74
C MET A 219 -12.54 1.70 -11.71
N MET A 220 -12.08 2.39 -12.76
CA MET A 220 -11.12 1.86 -13.73
C MET A 220 -9.67 2.07 -13.30
N ALA A 221 -9.42 2.95 -12.33
CA ALA A 221 -8.10 3.24 -11.81
C ALA A 221 -8.15 3.44 -10.30
N PHE A 222 -7.11 2.97 -9.60
CA PHE A 222 -6.78 3.32 -8.22
C PHE A 222 -5.58 4.26 -8.28
N ILE A 223 -5.82 5.54 -8.07
CA ILE A 223 -4.80 6.58 -8.19
C ILE A 223 -4.40 6.99 -6.78
N ASN A 224 -3.34 6.37 -6.28
CA ASN A 224 -2.81 6.53 -4.93
C ASN A 224 -1.83 7.71 -4.90
N TRP A 225 -2.35 8.93 -4.83
CA TRP A 225 -1.55 10.14 -4.88
C TRP A 225 -1.06 10.59 -3.51
N ASN A 226 0.21 10.98 -3.39
CA ASN A 226 0.90 11.39 -2.17
C ASN A 226 1.01 10.28 -1.11
N THR A 227 1.19 9.07 -1.55
CA THR A 227 1.42 7.89 -0.71
C THR A 227 2.27 6.89 -1.49
N ASP A 228 2.98 6.04 -0.79
CA ASP A 228 3.90 5.04 -1.31
C ASP A 228 3.54 3.68 -0.71
N MET A 229 2.60 3.01 -1.36
CA MET A 229 2.16 1.68 -0.93
C MET A 229 3.24 0.64 -1.23
N GLY A 230 4.02 0.86 -2.32
CA GLY A 230 5.12 0.01 -2.75
C GLY A 230 6.17 -0.14 -1.69
N ASP A 231 6.70 0.95 -1.14
CA ASP A 231 7.61 0.94 0.00
C ASP A 231 6.98 0.28 1.24
N GLY A 232 5.69 0.52 1.47
CA GLY A 232 4.96 -0.14 2.55
C GLY A 232 4.96 -1.67 2.42
N TRP A 233 4.98 -2.21 1.21
CA TRP A 233 5.09 -3.65 0.96
C TRP A 233 6.56 -4.11 0.90
N GLU A 234 7.45 -3.34 0.26
CA GLU A 234 8.87 -3.67 0.13
C GLU A 234 9.51 -3.87 1.50
N TRP A 235 9.36 -2.90 2.38
CA TRP A 235 10.03 -2.88 3.69
C TRP A 235 9.27 -3.63 4.79
N SER A 236 8.29 -4.43 4.44
CA SER A 236 7.44 -5.15 5.39
C SER A 236 8.16 -6.19 6.25
N ASN A 237 9.32 -6.66 5.83
CA ASN A 237 10.12 -7.64 6.53
C ASN A 237 11.43 -7.05 7.11
N ALA A 238 11.59 -5.73 7.07
CA ALA A 238 12.78 -5.05 7.53
C ALA A 238 12.75 -4.87 9.06
N GLU A 239 13.41 -5.76 9.80
CA GLU A 239 13.48 -5.73 11.26
C GLU A 239 14.21 -4.48 11.80
N GLU A 240 15.10 -3.88 11.00
CA GLU A 240 15.82 -2.66 11.32
C GLU A 240 14.95 -1.41 11.41
N TYR A 241 13.73 -1.46 10.89
CA TYR A 241 12.80 -0.32 10.89
C TYR A 241 11.47 -0.63 11.61
N PRO A 242 11.49 -1.01 12.90
CA PRO A 242 10.27 -1.44 13.59
C PRO A 242 9.18 -0.36 13.69
N GLY A 243 9.57 0.91 13.64
CA GLY A 243 8.63 2.04 13.60
C GLY A 243 7.86 2.16 12.28
N TYR A 244 8.34 1.54 11.20
CA TYR A 244 7.72 1.56 9.89
C TYR A 244 6.57 0.54 9.75
N ILE A 245 6.49 -0.45 10.62
CA ILE A 245 5.48 -1.53 10.60
C ILE A 245 4.03 -1.03 10.54
N LYS A 246 3.73 0.11 11.15
CA LYS A 246 2.40 0.72 11.08
C LYS A 246 2.00 1.13 9.67
N PHE A 247 2.94 1.63 8.87
CA PHE A 247 2.74 2.02 7.48
C PHE A 247 2.59 0.79 6.59
N THR A 248 3.43 -0.22 6.80
CA THR A 248 3.28 -1.54 6.19
C THR A 248 1.87 -2.13 6.40
N ALA A 249 1.36 -2.06 7.63
CA ALA A 249 0.02 -2.56 7.94
C ALA A 249 -1.07 -1.77 7.20
N MET A 250 -0.91 -0.45 7.05
CA MET A 250 -1.83 0.41 6.30
C MET A 250 -1.78 0.07 4.79
N ALA A 251 -0.57 -0.04 4.23
CA ALA A 251 -0.36 -0.37 2.82
C ALA A 251 -0.98 -1.72 2.45
N TYR A 252 -0.79 -2.75 3.27
CA TYR A 252 -1.41 -4.06 3.03
C TYR A 252 -2.93 -4.02 3.09
N ARG A 253 -3.50 -3.32 4.08
CA ARG A 253 -4.96 -3.26 4.22
C ARG A 253 -5.60 -2.55 3.05
N MET A 254 -5.02 -1.44 2.60
CA MET A 254 -5.54 -0.69 1.46
C MET A 254 -5.34 -1.46 0.16
N GLY A 255 -4.14 -1.97 -0.12
CA GLY A 255 -3.86 -2.73 -1.33
C GLY A 255 -4.75 -3.98 -1.47
N ILE A 256 -5.02 -4.71 -0.37
CA ILE A 256 -5.96 -5.85 -0.41
C ILE A 256 -7.38 -5.38 -0.71
N ASN A 257 -7.85 -4.27 -0.13
CA ASN A 257 -9.16 -3.74 -0.45
C ASN A 257 -9.27 -3.36 -1.95
N GLU A 258 -8.25 -2.73 -2.51
CA GLU A 258 -8.23 -2.34 -3.93
C GLU A 258 -8.20 -3.56 -4.85
N ILE A 259 -7.44 -4.61 -4.50
CA ILE A 259 -7.45 -5.89 -5.23
C ILE A 259 -8.83 -6.56 -5.15
N VAL A 260 -9.39 -6.69 -3.96
CA VAL A 260 -10.72 -7.29 -3.78
C VAL A 260 -11.78 -6.51 -4.55
N TYR A 261 -11.74 -5.17 -4.48
CA TYR A 261 -12.65 -4.32 -5.23
C TYR A 261 -12.52 -4.55 -6.74
N ALA A 262 -11.30 -4.56 -7.27
CA ALA A 262 -11.03 -4.79 -8.70
C ALA A 262 -11.54 -6.16 -9.20
N LEU A 263 -11.48 -7.19 -8.34
CA LEU A 263 -11.91 -8.55 -8.69
C LEU A 263 -13.41 -8.78 -8.56
N THR A 264 -14.14 -7.87 -7.91
CA THR A 264 -15.56 -8.06 -7.57
C THR A 264 -16.50 -7.04 -8.21
N HIS A 265 -15.97 -6.01 -8.87
CA HIS A 265 -16.70 -4.92 -9.53
C HIS A 265 -16.19 -4.69 -10.96
#